data_1a53c26204ba55f07383031b2449c349
#
_entry.id   1a53c26204ba55f07383031b2449c349
#
_cell.length_a   1.000
_cell.length_b   1.000
_cell.length_c   1.000
_cell.angle_alpha   90.00
_cell.angle_beta   90.00
_cell.angle_gamma   90.00
#
_symmetry.space_group_name_H-M   'P 1'
#
loop_
_entity.id
_entity.type
_entity.pdbx_description
1 polymer ?
#
loop_
_entity_poly.entity_id
_entity_poly.type
_entity_poly.pdbx_seq_one_letter_code
_entity_poly.pdbx_strand_id
1 'polypeptide(L)'
;MDILKEETLFVGTAEAEHVEMYLKAIWHIKESGGDVKISTIAKMLNIRQPSVVQMLKKLNIKNLVEYNKAGVNLTEEGERIGSSMMRNSRLLEVLMDSALKVAIDEEMVCGIEHHMNKQFTDALCVMLKHPRKCPHNHDIPMGECCK
;
A
#
# COMPACT_ATOMS: atom_id res chain seq x y z
N MET A 1 -7.42 -29.84 7.19
CA MET A 1 -6.41 -28.81 7.02
C MET A 1 -5.56 -28.75 8.28
N ASP A 2 -4.24 -28.61 8.15
CA ASP A 2 -3.32 -28.62 9.28
C ASP A 2 -3.27 -27.21 9.90
N ILE A 3 -3.74 -27.09 11.13
CA ILE A 3 -3.83 -25.81 11.89
C ILE A 3 -2.47 -25.11 11.95
N LEU A 4 -1.38 -25.86 12.09
CA LEU A 4 -0.03 -25.29 12.16
C LEU A 4 0.40 -24.62 10.84
N LYS A 5 -0.07 -25.14 9.71
CA LYS A 5 0.18 -24.51 8.41
C LYS A 5 -0.62 -23.21 8.25
N GLU A 6 -1.83 -23.17 8.78
CA GLU A 6 -2.65 -21.96 8.77
C GLU A 6 -2.03 -20.86 9.61
N GLU A 7 -1.55 -21.17 10.80
CA GLU A 7 -0.87 -20.20 11.68
C GLU A 7 0.38 -19.63 11.01
N THR A 8 1.21 -20.48 10.41
CA THR A 8 2.43 -20.05 9.71
C THR A 8 2.11 -19.15 8.52
N LEU A 9 1.09 -19.49 7.76
CA LEU A 9 0.64 -18.68 6.62
C LEU A 9 0.13 -17.32 7.09
N PHE A 10 -0.65 -17.30 8.16
CA PHE A 10 -1.19 -16.07 8.74
C PHE A 10 -0.08 -15.12 9.23
N VAL A 11 0.91 -15.65 9.95
CA VAL A 11 2.06 -14.84 10.42
C VAL A 11 2.85 -14.26 9.24
N GLY A 12 3.11 -15.06 8.19
CA GLY A 12 3.77 -14.58 6.98
C GLY A 12 3.00 -13.49 6.27
N THR A 13 1.67 -13.61 6.21
CA THR A 13 0.76 -12.61 5.64
C THR A 13 0.82 -11.30 6.43
N ALA A 14 0.79 -11.37 7.76
CA ALA A 14 0.86 -10.18 8.62
C ALA A 14 2.18 -9.42 8.45
N GLU A 15 3.30 -10.12 8.31
CA GLU A 15 4.60 -9.49 8.04
C GLU A 15 4.63 -8.82 6.68
N ALA A 16 4.13 -9.48 5.65
CA ALA A 16 4.01 -8.91 4.31
C ALA A 16 3.11 -7.66 4.30
N GLU A 17 2.01 -7.68 5.03
CA GLU A 17 1.12 -6.52 5.16
C GLU A 17 1.82 -5.33 5.80
N HIS A 18 2.65 -5.54 6.82
CA HIS A 18 3.43 -4.48 7.45
C HIS A 18 4.40 -3.84 6.45
N VAL A 19 5.12 -4.65 5.68
CA VAL A 19 6.03 -4.17 4.63
C VAL A 19 5.26 -3.31 3.62
N GLU A 20 4.14 -3.79 3.15
CA GLU A 20 3.31 -3.11 2.16
C GLU A 20 2.74 -1.79 2.70
N MET A 21 2.32 -1.76 3.97
CA MET A 21 1.85 -0.54 4.63
C MET A 21 2.91 0.56 4.67
N TYR A 22 4.15 0.21 5.00
CA TYR A 22 5.26 1.17 5.03
C TYR A 22 5.57 1.70 3.64
N LEU A 23 5.64 0.83 2.65
CA LEU A 23 5.93 1.24 1.26
C LEU A 23 4.81 2.12 0.70
N LYS A 24 3.56 1.79 0.98
CA LYS A 24 2.41 2.60 0.61
C LYS A 24 2.48 4.00 1.26
N ALA A 25 2.79 4.06 2.55
CA ALA A 25 2.90 5.33 3.29
C ALA A 25 4.02 6.21 2.72
N ILE A 26 5.19 5.64 2.47
CA ILE A 26 6.32 6.37 1.88
C ILE A 26 5.97 6.87 0.49
N TRP A 27 5.35 6.03 -0.33
CA TRP A 27 4.90 6.40 -1.68
C TRP A 27 3.92 7.57 -1.63
N HIS A 28 2.95 7.52 -0.71
CA HIS A 28 1.94 8.58 -0.54
C HIS A 28 2.56 9.91 -0.10
N ILE A 29 3.52 9.87 0.81
CA ILE A 29 4.25 11.08 1.25
C ILE A 29 4.96 11.72 0.05
N LYS A 30 5.62 10.92 -0.77
CA LYS A 30 6.31 11.40 -1.98
C LYS A 30 5.33 11.97 -3.01
N GLU A 31 4.20 11.30 -3.22
CA GLU A 31 3.15 11.79 -4.11
C GLU A 31 2.68 13.19 -3.71
N SER A 32 2.57 13.44 -2.42
CA SER A 32 2.14 14.73 -1.86
C SER A 32 3.23 15.81 -1.92
N GLY A 33 4.42 15.48 -2.43
CA GLY A 33 5.56 16.40 -2.49
C GLY A 33 6.25 16.62 -1.17
N GLY A 34 5.93 15.82 -0.14
CA GLY A 34 6.54 15.92 1.19
C GLY A 34 7.87 15.20 1.30
N ASP A 35 8.66 15.60 2.31
CA ASP A 35 9.89 14.90 2.67
C ASP A 35 9.56 13.63 3.45
N VAL A 36 10.21 12.53 3.09
CA VAL A 36 10.07 11.27 3.80
C VAL A 36 10.94 11.29 5.04
N LYS A 37 10.31 11.52 6.19
CA LYS A 37 10.95 11.54 7.50
C LYS A 37 10.38 10.47 8.40
N ILE A 38 11.20 10.00 9.35
CA ILE A 38 10.77 9.01 10.35
C ILE A 38 9.52 9.53 11.09
N SER A 39 9.51 10.80 11.50
CA SER A 39 8.37 11.42 12.18
C SER A 39 7.10 11.44 11.33
N THR A 40 7.21 11.69 10.03
CA THR A 40 6.06 11.71 9.12
C THR A 40 5.48 10.33 8.93
N ILE A 41 6.32 9.32 8.75
CA ILE A 41 5.89 7.92 8.65
C ILE A 41 5.21 7.47 9.94
N ALA A 42 5.85 7.76 11.08
CA ALA A 42 5.33 7.40 12.40
C ALA A 42 3.94 7.98 12.64
N LYS A 43 3.76 9.25 12.32
CA LYS A 43 2.47 9.95 12.44
C LYS A 43 1.41 9.35 11.51
N MET A 44 1.77 9.11 10.25
CA MET A 44 0.84 8.58 9.26
C MET A 44 0.35 7.18 9.61
N LEU A 45 1.23 6.32 10.11
CA LEU A 45 0.90 4.95 10.48
C LEU A 45 0.47 4.79 11.94
N ASN A 46 0.51 5.87 12.72
CA ASN A 46 0.20 5.88 14.15
C ASN A 46 1.04 4.87 14.93
N ILE A 47 2.35 4.89 14.72
CA ILE A 47 3.32 4.02 15.37
C ILE A 47 4.48 4.83 15.93
N ARG A 48 5.26 4.20 16.81
CA ARG A 48 6.40 4.86 17.47
C ARG A 48 7.59 4.98 16.53
N GLN A 49 8.31 6.09 16.62
CA GLN A 49 9.49 6.34 15.78
C GLN A 49 10.56 5.24 15.85
N PRO A 50 10.90 4.65 17.02
CA PRO A 50 11.84 3.54 17.06
C PRO A 50 11.41 2.33 16.24
N SER A 51 10.11 2.05 16.17
CA SER A 51 9.55 0.98 15.32
C SER A 51 9.72 1.29 13.85
N VAL A 52 9.56 2.55 13.45
CA VAL A 52 9.81 3.00 12.08
C VAL A 52 11.27 2.77 11.70
N VAL A 53 12.20 3.18 12.56
CA VAL A 53 13.64 2.99 12.32
C VAL A 53 13.98 1.52 12.11
N GLN A 54 13.46 0.63 12.97
CA GLN A 54 13.68 -0.81 12.84
C GLN A 54 13.16 -1.36 11.53
N MET A 55 11.95 -0.94 11.12
CA MET A 55 11.37 -1.39 9.86
C MET A 55 12.14 -0.83 8.65
N LEU A 56 12.55 0.42 8.68
CA LEU A 56 13.36 0.99 7.60
C LEU A 56 14.67 0.25 7.40
N LYS A 57 15.30 -0.19 8.49
CA LYS A 57 16.50 -1.03 8.41
C LYS A 57 16.22 -2.37 7.73
N LYS A 58 15.10 -3.01 8.07
CA LYS A 58 14.65 -4.26 7.41
C LYS A 58 14.38 -4.05 5.93
N LEU A 59 13.67 -2.97 5.59
CA LEU A 59 13.34 -2.64 4.20
C LEU A 59 14.59 -2.32 3.39
N ASN A 60 15.57 -1.68 4.01
CA ASN A 60 16.86 -1.42 3.37
C ASN A 60 17.62 -2.71 3.07
N ILE A 61 17.63 -3.66 4.00
CA ILE A 61 18.23 -4.99 3.79
C ILE A 61 17.50 -5.75 2.66
N LYS A 62 16.18 -5.63 2.57
CA LYS A 62 15.36 -6.25 1.52
C LYS A 62 15.45 -5.51 0.18
N ASN A 63 16.22 -4.43 0.10
CA ASN A 63 16.37 -3.60 -1.08
C ASN A 63 15.04 -3.02 -1.60
N LEU A 64 14.17 -2.63 -0.67
CA LEU A 64 12.90 -1.97 -0.97
C LEU A 64 12.95 -0.47 -0.71
N VAL A 65 13.82 -0.03 0.18
CA VAL A 65 14.13 1.37 0.41
C VAL A 65 15.65 1.56 0.48
N GLU A 66 16.10 2.78 0.21
CA GLU A 66 17.44 3.25 0.53
C GLU A 66 17.32 4.11 1.78
N TYR A 67 17.86 3.63 2.89
CA TYR A 67 17.84 4.34 4.15
C TYR A 67 19.25 4.62 4.62
N ASN A 68 19.64 5.88 4.61
CA ASN A 68 20.98 6.36 4.98
C ASN A 68 20.90 7.77 5.58
N LYS A 69 22.05 8.41 5.79
CA LYS A 69 22.14 9.77 6.34
C LYS A 69 21.45 10.82 5.47
N ALA A 70 21.32 10.58 4.17
CA ALA A 70 20.65 11.49 3.24
C ALA A 70 19.11 11.40 3.34
N GLY A 71 18.57 10.38 4.00
CA GLY A 71 17.14 10.20 4.19
C GLY A 71 16.63 8.85 3.75
N VAL A 72 15.35 8.80 3.40
CA VAL A 72 14.63 7.60 2.97
C VAL A 72 14.15 7.77 1.54
N ASN A 73 14.49 6.84 0.67
CA ASN A 73 14.00 6.78 -0.71
C ASN A 73 13.52 5.38 -1.04
N LEU A 74 12.52 5.27 -1.90
CA LEU A 74 12.08 3.98 -2.43
C LEU A 74 13.04 3.51 -3.51
N THR A 75 13.32 2.21 -3.53
CA THR A 75 13.95 1.57 -4.68
C THR A 75 12.89 1.40 -5.77
N GLU A 76 13.30 0.97 -6.97
CA GLU A 76 12.36 0.66 -8.05
C GLU A 76 11.31 -0.37 -7.60
N GLU A 77 11.74 -1.42 -6.89
CA GLU A 77 10.83 -2.44 -6.36
C GLU A 77 9.92 -1.90 -5.26
N GLY A 78 10.46 -1.08 -4.37
CA GLY A 78 9.66 -0.41 -3.33
C GLY A 78 8.60 0.53 -3.93
N GLU A 79 8.96 1.25 -4.98
CA GLU A 79 8.04 2.10 -5.74
C GLU A 79 6.91 1.26 -6.37
N ARG A 80 7.25 0.15 -6.98
CA ARG A 80 6.29 -0.76 -7.60
C ARG A 80 5.27 -1.29 -6.59
N ILE A 81 5.73 -1.72 -5.42
CA ILE A 81 4.86 -2.26 -4.37
C ILE A 81 3.98 -1.14 -3.78
N GLY A 82 4.57 0.00 -3.44
CA GLY A 82 3.84 1.13 -2.87
C GLY A 82 2.75 1.65 -3.81
N SER A 83 3.07 1.82 -5.08
CA SER A 83 2.14 2.23 -6.13
C SER A 83 1.01 1.20 -6.31
N SER A 84 1.34 -0.09 -6.29
CA SER A 84 0.39 -1.19 -6.40
C SER A 84 -0.62 -1.20 -5.24
N MET A 85 -0.14 -0.98 -4.02
CA MET A 85 -1.00 -0.90 -2.84
C MET A 85 -1.92 0.31 -2.91
N MET A 86 -1.42 1.44 -3.36
CA MET A 86 -2.22 2.65 -3.52
C MET A 86 -3.29 2.46 -4.60
N ARG A 87 -2.95 1.79 -5.71
CA ARG A 87 -3.90 1.43 -6.75
C ARG A 87 -5.02 0.55 -6.20
N ASN A 88 -4.68 -0.50 -5.46
CA ASN A 88 -5.66 -1.38 -4.82
C ASN A 88 -6.62 -0.61 -3.93
N SER A 89 -6.09 0.23 -3.06
CA SER A 89 -6.84 1.05 -2.12
C SER A 89 -7.84 1.98 -2.85
N ARG A 90 -7.35 2.72 -3.83
CA ARG A 90 -8.16 3.70 -4.56
C ARG A 90 -9.23 3.05 -5.44
N LEU A 91 -8.95 1.89 -6.04
CA LEU A 91 -9.95 1.12 -6.77
C LEU A 91 -11.05 0.58 -5.84
N LEU A 92 -10.70 0.13 -4.63
CA LEU A 92 -11.69 -0.28 -3.64
C LEU A 92 -12.59 0.88 -3.22
N GLU A 93 -12.04 2.07 -3.04
CA GLU A 93 -12.83 3.25 -2.74
C GLU A 93 -13.84 3.57 -3.85
N VAL A 94 -13.42 3.48 -5.11
CA VAL A 94 -14.31 3.66 -6.27
C VAL A 94 -15.41 2.59 -6.27
N LEU A 95 -15.04 1.35 -6.01
CA LEU A 95 -16.01 0.24 -5.94
C LEU A 95 -17.09 0.55 -4.89
N MET A 96 -16.69 0.93 -3.69
CA MET A 96 -17.62 1.20 -2.59
C MET A 96 -18.51 2.41 -2.89
N ASP A 97 -17.92 3.52 -3.28
CA ASP A 97 -18.64 4.77 -3.49
C ASP A 97 -19.49 4.76 -4.76
N SER A 98 -18.90 4.40 -5.89
CA SER A 98 -19.52 4.58 -7.21
C SER A 98 -20.35 3.39 -7.67
N ALA A 99 -19.91 2.16 -7.41
CA ALA A 99 -20.60 0.96 -7.88
C ALA A 99 -21.55 0.37 -6.84
N LEU A 100 -21.09 0.18 -5.60
CA LEU A 100 -21.90 -0.41 -4.54
C LEU A 100 -22.78 0.61 -3.82
N LYS A 101 -22.48 1.89 -3.93
CA LYS A 101 -23.22 2.98 -3.26
C LYS A 101 -23.26 2.83 -1.74
N VAL A 102 -22.14 2.42 -1.16
CA VAL A 102 -21.97 2.31 0.29
C VAL A 102 -20.91 3.32 0.75
N ALA A 103 -20.90 3.65 2.04
CA ALA A 103 -19.87 4.52 2.59
C ALA A 103 -18.50 3.85 2.52
N ILE A 104 -17.47 4.65 2.26
CA ILE A 104 -16.10 4.16 2.25
C ILE A 104 -15.70 3.83 3.70
N ASP A 105 -15.30 2.57 3.91
CA ASP A 105 -14.77 2.08 5.17
C ASP A 105 -13.26 1.88 5.01
N GLU A 106 -12.49 2.82 5.52
CA GLU A 106 -11.04 2.84 5.36
C GLU A 106 -10.35 1.66 6.03
N GLU A 107 -10.88 1.17 7.15
CA GLU A 107 -10.35 -0.02 7.83
C GLU A 107 -10.54 -1.26 6.98
N MET A 108 -11.71 -1.41 6.38
CA MET A 108 -11.99 -2.52 5.46
C MET A 108 -11.14 -2.44 4.20
N VAL A 109 -10.99 -1.25 3.61
CA VAL A 109 -10.12 -1.02 2.46
C VAL A 109 -8.69 -1.45 2.77
N CYS A 110 -8.16 -1.00 3.90
CA CYS A 110 -6.82 -1.36 4.35
C CYS A 110 -6.64 -2.87 4.52
N GLY A 111 -7.65 -3.55 5.07
CA GLY A 111 -7.62 -5.01 5.22
C GLY A 111 -7.64 -5.75 3.89
N ILE A 112 -8.49 -5.32 2.96
CA ILE A 112 -8.67 -6.01 1.66
C ILE A 112 -7.49 -5.75 0.72
N GLU A 113 -6.94 -4.55 0.68
CA GLU A 113 -5.92 -4.16 -0.30
C GLU A 113 -4.68 -5.07 -0.30
N HIS A 114 -4.31 -5.60 0.86
CA HIS A 114 -3.15 -6.48 1.01
C HIS A 114 -3.37 -7.89 0.46
N HIS A 115 -4.60 -8.26 0.20
CA HIS A 115 -4.98 -9.58 -0.32
C HIS A 115 -5.35 -9.55 -1.81
N MET A 116 -5.32 -8.39 -2.44
CA MET A 116 -5.61 -8.23 -3.86
C MET A 116 -4.38 -8.56 -4.70
N ASN A 117 -4.48 -9.59 -5.51
CA ASN A 117 -3.43 -9.89 -6.48
C ASN A 117 -3.66 -9.08 -7.77
N LYS A 118 -2.66 -9.11 -8.66
CA LYS A 118 -2.70 -8.36 -9.93
C LYS A 118 -3.93 -8.70 -10.77
N GLN A 119 -4.26 -9.98 -10.87
CA GLN A 119 -5.41 -10.44 -11.67
C GLN A 119 -6.72 -9.86 -11.15
N PHE A 120 -6.92 -9.89 -9.84
CA PHE A 120 -8.12 -9.32 -9.20
C PHE A 120 -8.19 -7.81 -9.40
N THR A 121 -7.08 -7.12 -9.16
CA THR A 121 -7.01 -5.66 -9.28
C THR A 121 -7.27 -5.20 -10.71
N ASP A 122 -6.66 -5.86 -11.70
CA ASP A 122 -6.88 -5.52 -13.11
C ASP A 122 -8.33 -5.77 -13.51
N ALA A 123 -8.93 -6.89 -13.09
CA ALA A 123 -10.33 -7.19 -13.35
C ALA A 123 -11.27 -6.16 -12.72
N LEU A 124 -10.99 -5.73 -11.50
CA LEU A 124 -11.73 -4.68 -10.82
C LEU A 124 -11.63 -3.36 -11.59
N CYS A 125 -10.44 -2.99 -12.03
CA CYS A 125 -10.20 -1.79 -12.82
C CYS A 125 -11.00 -1.82 -14.13
N VAL A 126 -10.99 -2.94 -14.84
CA VAL A 126 -11.78 -3.13 -16.07
C VAL A 126 -13.27 -2.99 -15.78
N MET A 127 -13.77 -3.64 -14.74
CA MET A 127 -15.18 -3.57 -14.35
C MET A 127 -15.62 -2.13 -14.05
N LEU A 128 -14.76 -1.36 -13.40
CA LEU A 128 -15.00 0.04 -13.07
C LEU A 128 -14.70 1.01 -14.23
N LYS A 129 -14.36 0.48 -15.40
CA LYS A 129 -14.06 1.25 -16.64
C LYS A 129 -12.82 2.15 -16.50
N HIS A 130 -11.78 1.61 -15.90
CA HIS A 130 -10.46 2.25 -15.75
C HIS A 130 -10.56 3.66 -15.14
N PRO A 131 -11.08 3.80 -13.90
CA PRO A 131 -11.21 5.13 -13.30
C PRO A 131 -9.84 5.77 -13.09
N ARG A 132 -9.76 7.06 -13.29
CA ARG A 132 -8.51 7.83 -13.16
C ARG A 132 -8.36 8.51 -11.80
N LYS A 133 -9.47 8.76 -11.13
CA LYS A 133 -9.52 9.44 -9.84
C LYS A 133 -10.34 8.62 -8.85
N CYS A 134 -9.90 8.61 -7.59
CA CYS A 134 -10.69 8.07 -6.50
C CYS A 134 -11.69 9.11 -5.99
N PRO A 135 -12.65 8.74 -5.11
CA PRO A 135 -13.61 9.69 -4.55
C PRO A 135 -12.98 10.86 -3.77
N HIS A 136 -11.76 10.69 -3.27
CA HIS A 136 -10.99 11.74 -2.62
C HIS A 136 -10.18 12.61 -3.60
N ASN A 137 -10.41 12.42 -4.90
CA ASN A 137 -9.76 13.17 -5.98
C ASN A 137 -8.25 12.94 -6.13
N HIS A 138 -7.76 11.79 -5.68
CA HIS A 138 -6.38 11.36 -5.92
C HIS A 138 -6.30 10.53 -7.20
N ASP A 139 -5.18 10.65 -7.92
CA ASP A 139 -4.93 9.85 -9.11
C ASP A 139 -4.80 8.37 -8.75
N ILE A 140 -5.42 7.52 -9.57
CA ILE A 140 -5.27 6.07 -9.44
C ILE A 140 -4.10 5.63 -10.32
N PRO A 141 -3.05 5.04 -9.74
CA PRO A 141 -1.94 4.53 -10.54
C PRO A 141 -2.41 3.54 -11.61
N MET A 142 -1.94 3.72 -12.83
CA MET A 142 -2.34 2.86 -13.96
C MET A 142 -1.66 1.51 -13.88
N GLY A 143 -2.42 0.46 -14.20
CA GLY A 143 -1.89 -0.87 -14.40
C GLY A 143 -1.77 -1.20 -15.89
N GLU A 144 -1.28 -2.38 -16.19
CA GLU A 144 -1.16 -2.86 -17.56
C GLU A 144 -2.49 -2.95 -18.28
N CYS A 145 -3.59 -3.23 -17.56
CA CYS A 145 -4.93 -3.28 -18.13
C CYS A 145 -5.40 -1.92 -18.68
N CYS A 146 -4.74 -0.82 -18.31
CA CYS A 146 -5.06 0.53 -18.74
C CYS A 146 -4.29 0.97 -20.00
N LYS A 147 -3.40 0.12 -20.49
CA LYS A 147 -2.55 0.41 -21.66
C LYS A 147 -3.18 -0.08 -22.95
#